data_e47d969e165a881e6818a4d1860a4b36
#
_entry.id   e47d969e165a881e6818a4d1860a4b36
#
_cell.length_a   1.000
_cell.length_b   1.000
_cell.length_c   1.000
_cell.angle_alpha   90.00
_cell.angle_beta   90.00
_cell.angle_gamma   90.00
#
_symmetry.space_group_name_H-M   'P 1'
#
loop_
_entity.id
_entity.type
_entity.pdbx_description
1 polymer ?
#
loop_
_entity_poly.entity_id
_entity_poly.type
_entity_poly.pdbx_seq_one_letter_code
_entity_poly.pdbx_strand_id
1 'polypeptide(L)'
;MGFFPKDIDFFEVFDRDSLNITKASVLLVALMEKFDRLEERAKEIYEVEQEGDVLTHEIMKNLNKTFITPIDREDLHALASSLDDILDLIWAAVDRMVVFKLTEATKEAIAMAKELQTTTEVIHKAIHKLKEKQYSHVQEYCIEINRLENKIDRIFRDASASFSKK
;
A
#
# COMPACT_ATOMS: atom_id res chain seq x y z
N MET A 1 -39.44 1.76 15.82
CA MET A 1 -38.51 1.33 14.77
C MET A 1 -37.10 1.67 15.22
N GLY A 2 -36.36 0.68 15.73
CA GLY A 2 -34.98 0.91 16.17
C GLY A 2 -34.08 1.05 14.95
N PHE A 3 -33.46 2.22 14.81
CA PHE A 3 -32.31 2.39 13.90
C PHE A 3 -31.13 1.64 14.53
N PHE A 4 -30.93 0.38 14.17
CA PHE A 4 -29.63 -0.24 14.36
C PHE A 4 -28.65 0.43 13.37
N PRO A 5 -27.52 0.97 13.83
CA PRO A 5 -26.50 1.45 12.92
C PRO A 5 -26.11 0.29 12.01
N LYS A 6 -26.04 0.54 10.71
CA LYS A 6 -25.62 -0.47 9.73
C LYS A 6 -24.19 -0.89 10.14
N ASP A 7 -24.03 -2.14 10.52
CA ASP A 7 -22.71 -2.68 10.86
C ASP A 7 -21.77 -2.43 9.67
N ILE A 8 -20.59 -1.91 9.96
CA ILE A 8 -19.57 -1.69 8.94
C ILE A 8 -19.12 -3.05 8.37
N ASP A 9 -19.05 -3.15 7.06
CA ASP A 9 -18.34 -4.25 6.42
C ASP A 9 -16.83 -3.91 6.36
N PHE A 10 -16.07 -4.45 7.31
CA PHE A 10 -14.63 -4.26 7.38
C PHE A 10 -13.93 -4.66 6.09
N PHE A 11 -14.35 -5.76 5.48
CA PHE A 11 -13.71 -6.24 4.24
C PHE A 11 -13.98 -5.33 3.05
N GLU A 12 -15.13 -4.63 3.02
CA GLU A 12 -15.40 -3.60 2.02
C GLU A 12 -14.45 -2.41 2.17
N VAL A 13 -14.17 -1.98 3.40
CA VAL A 13 -13.24 -0.87 3.65
C VAL A 13 -11.80 -1.28 3.30
N PHE A 14 -11.38 -2.50 3.67
CA PHE A 14 -10.07 -3.02 3.26
C PHE A 14 -9.92 -3.15 1.75
N ASP A 15 -10.95 -3.58 1.04
CA ASP A 15 -10.94 -3.68 -0.44
C ASP A 15 -10.71 -2.30 -1.08
N ARG A 16 -11.41 -1.28 -0.60
CA ARG A 16 -11.23 0.12 -1.02
C ARG A 16 -9.83 0.65 -0.69
N ASP A 17 -9.33 0.38 0.50
CA ASP A 17 -8.02 0.83 0.96
C ASP A 17 -6.89 0.19 0.15
N SER A 18 -6.93 -1.13 -0.07
CA SER A 18 -5.96 -1.82 -0.91
C SER A 18 -5.97 -1.35 -2.38
N LEU A 19 -7.13 -0.96 -2.91
CA LEU A 19 -7.24 -0.33 -4.22
C LEU A 19 -6.58 1.06 -4.22
N ASN A 20 -6.75 1.82 -3.15
CA ASN A 20 -6.12 3.12 -2.97
C ASN A 20 -4.59 3.01 -2.92
N ILE A 21 -4.05 2.00 -2.23
CA ILE A 21 -2.61 1.68 -2.22
C ILE A 21 -2.10 1.36 -3.62
N THR A 22 -2.86 0.58 -4.39
CA THR A 22 -2.53 0.29 -5.80
C THR A 22 -2.47 1.58 -6.63
N LYS A 23 -3.41 2.50 -6.43
CA LYS A 23 -3.40 3.83 -7.09
C LYS A 23 -2.13 4.62 -6.76
N ALA A 24 -1.71 4.64 -5.50
CA ALA A 24 -0.47 5.31 -5.07
C ALA A 24 0.76 4.72 -5.76
N SER A 25 0.85 3.39 -5.85
CA SER A 25 1.98 2.71 -6.51
C SER A 25 2.04 2.98 -8.02
N VAL A 26 0.89 3.07 -8.70
CA VAL A 26 0.80 3.47 -10.12
C VAL A 26 1.30 4.90 -10.32
N LEU A 27 0.90 5.83 -9.45
CA LEU A 27 1.38 7.21 -9.47
C LEU A 27 2.88 7.29 -9.22
N LEU A 28 3.40 6.48 -8.28
CA LEU A 28 4.83 6.39 -8.02
C LEU A 28 5.60 5.91 -9.25
N VAL A 29 5.16 4.86 -9.92
CA VAL A 29 5.81 4.38 -11.17
C VAL A 29 5.80 5.47 -12.24
N ALA A 30 4.67 6.14 -12.44
CA ALA A 30 4.58 7.23 -13.42
C ALA A 30 5.51 8.41 -13.10
N LEU A 31 5.68 8.72 -11.80
CA LEU A 31 6.66 9.70 -11.33
C LEU A 31 8.09 9.23 -11.64
N MET A 32 8.45 8.02 -11.24
CA MET A 32 9.81 7.48 -11.37
C MET A 32 10.26 7.32 -12.83
N GLU A 33 9.35 6.97 -13.73
CA GLU A 33 9.68 6.81 -15.16
C GLU A 33 9.93 8.12 -15.90
N LYS A 34 9.15 9.17 -15.58
CA LYS A 34 9.23 10.45 -16.27
C LYS A 34 10.08 11.46 -15.52
N PHE A 35 10.04 11.42 -14.21
CA PHE A 35 10.67 12.33 -13.26
C PHE A 35 10.46 13.82 -13.62
N ASP A 36 9.27 14.15 -14.12
CA ASP A 36 8.82 15.49 -14.45
C ASP A 36 7.80 15.99 -13.43
N ARG A 37 7.68 17.29 -13.26
CA ARG A 37 6.68 17.94 -12.38
C ARG A 37 6.63 17.29 -10.98
N LEU A 38 7.79 17.09 -10.38
CA LEU A 38 7.96 16.33 -9.13
C LEU A 38 6.98 16.81 -8.03
N GLU A 39 6.85 18.11 -7.82
CA GLU A 39 6.00 18.69 -6.77
C GLU A 39 4.50 18.47 -7.03
N GLU A 40 4.04 18.57 -8.30
CA GLU A 40 2.65 18.29 -8.66
C GLU A 40 2.30 16.81 -8.44
N ARG A 41 3.19 15.92 -8.91
CA ARG A 41 2.97 14.47 -8.74
C ARG A 41 3.09 14.03 -7.28
N ALA A 42 3.96 14.67 -6.51
CA ALA A 42 4.03 14.46 -5.07
C ALA A 42 2.72 14.83 -4.39
N LYS A 43 2.10 15.94 -4.80
CA LYS A 43 0.79 16.34 -4.28
C LYS A 43 -0.31 15.32 -4.60
N GLU A 44 -0.33 14.77 -5.83
CA GLU A 44 -1.28 13.73 -6.21
C GLU A 44 -1.14 12.47 -5.33
N ILE A 45 0.11 12.07 -5.00
CA ILE A 45 0.38 10.93 -4.12
C ILE A 45 -0.02 11.25 -2.69
N TYR A 46 0.23 12.46 -2.20
CA TYR A 46 -0.21 12.92 -0.89
C TYR A 46 -1.74 12.89 -0.74
N GLU A 47 -2.48 13.31 -1.77
CA GLU A 47 -3.94 13.23 -1.76
C GLU A 47 -4.45 11.78 -1.61
N VAL A 48 -3.76 10.82 -2.24
CA VAL A 48 -4.07 9.39 -2.12
C VAL A 48 -3.74 8.85 -0.73
N GLU A 49 -2.63 9.28 -0.13
CA GLU A 49 -2.27 8.92 1.24
C GLU A 49 -3.32 9.46 2.23
N GLN A 50 -3.75 10.71 2.10
CA GLN A 50 -4.83 11.27 2.94
C GLN A 50 -6.16 10.53 2.77
N GLU A 51 -6.48 10.01 1.57
CA GLU A 51 -7.65 9.13 1.37
C GLU A 51 -7.48 7.81 2.17
N GLY A 52 -6.28 7.23 2.22
CA GLY A 52 -5.94 6.04 2.99
C GLY A 52 -6.06 6.25 4.50
N ASP A 53 -5.52 7.35 5.01
CA ASP A 53 -5.65 7.77 6.40
C ASP A 53 -7.11 7.78 6.87
N VAL A 54 -8.01 8.32 6.03
CA VAL A 54 -9.45 8.34 6.33
C VAL A 54 -10.01 6.92 6.40
N LEU A 55 -9.61 6.01 5.50
CA LEU A 55 -10.07 4.62 5.50
C LEU A 55 -9.55 3.84 6.72
N THR A 56 -8.27 3.99 7.04
CA THR A 56 -7.66 3.39 8.23
C THR A 56 -8.33 3.90 9.51
N HIS A 57 -8.58 5.21 9.60
CA HIS A 57 -9.29 5.79 10.74
C HIS A 57 -10.74 5.26 10.85
N GLU A 58 -11.44 5.06 9.72
CA GLU A 58 -12.77 4.44 9.69
C GLU A 58 -12.73 3.02 10.25
N ILE A 59 -11.75 2.20 9.85
CA ILE A 59 -11.56 0.83 10.38
C ILE A 59 -11.32 0.88 11.89
N MET A 60 -10.35 1.65 12.36
CA MET A 60 -9.98 1.74 13.78
C MET A 60 -11.14 2.22 14.66
N LYS A 61 -11.87 3.24 14.19
CA LYS A 61 -13.06 3.77 14.90
C LYS A 61 -14.17 2.72 15.02
N ASN A 62 -14.38 1.92 13.98
CA ASN A 62 -15.43 0.90 13.99
C ASN A 62 -15.02 -0.35 14.76
N LEU A 63 -13.73 -0.72 14.75
CA LEU A 63 -13.20 -1.76 15.63
C LEU A 63 -13.48 -1.46 17.11
N ASN A 64 -13.35 -0.19 17.51
CA ASN A 64 -13.62 0.22 18.89
C ASN A 64 -15.11 0.19 19.27
N LYS A 65 -16.01 0.18 18.30
CA LYS A 65 -17.48 0.23 18.54
C LYS A 65 -18.18 -1.10 18.31
N THR A 66 -17.55 -2.01 17.56
CA THR A 66 -18.16 -3.29 17.16
C THR A 66 -17.84 -4.38 18.17
N PHE A 67 -18.87 -5.06 18.67
CA PHE A 67 -18.71 -6.15 19.65
C PHE A 67 -18.26 -7.46 18.99
N ILE A 68 -18.79 -7.77 17.79
CA ILE A 68 -18.52 -9.00 17.05
C ILE A 68 -17.84 -8.61 15.73
N THR A 69 -16.65 -9.12 15.50
CA THR A 69 -15.86 -8.91 14.28
C THR A 69 -15.81 -10.18 13.43
N PRO A 70 -15.68 -10.09 12.09
CA PRO A 70 -15.69 -11.25 11.20
C PRO A 70 -14.47 -12.17 11.35
N ILE A 71 -13.35 -11.64 11.83
CA ILE A 71 -12.13 -12.34 12.23
C ILE A 71 -11.61 -11.70 13.51
N ASP A 72 -10.50 -12.20 14.05
CA ASP A 72 -9.90 -11.64 15.26
C ASP A 72 -9.66 -10.12 15.15
N ARG A 73 -10.01 -9.40 16.20
CA ARG A 73 -9.90 -7.93 16.24
C ARG A 73 -8.44 -7.46 16.11
N GLU A 74 -7.51 -8.19 16.70
CA GLU A 74 -6.09 -7.86 16.64
C GLU A 74 -5.56 -8.04 15.23
N ASP A 75 -6.04 -9.06 14.50
CA ASP A 75 -5.68 -9.28 13.09
C ASP A 75 -6.23 -8.17 12.18
N LEU A 76 -7.47 -7.72 12.41
CA LEU A 76 -8.04 -6.58 11.66
C LEU A 76 -7.25 -5.29 11.92
N HIS A 77 -6.87 -5.05 13.18
CA HIS A 77 -6.04 -3.90 13.54
C HIS A 77 -4.67 -3.97 12.88
N ALA A 78 -4.00 -5.13 12.96
CA ALA A 78 -2.69 -5.34 12.35
C ALA A 78 -2.73 -5.17 10.83
N LEU A 79 -3.77 -5.69 10.16
CA LEU A 79 -3.96 -5.54 8.72
C LEU A 79 -4.14 -4.07 8.34
N ALA A 80 -4.99 -3.33 9.06
CA ALA A 80 -5.21 -1.91 8.82
C ALA A 80 -3.90 -1.10 8.96
N SER A 81 -3.15 -1.32 10.05
CA SER A 81 -1.87 -0.64 10.26
C SER A 81 -0.85 -0.99 9.18
N SER A 82 -0.79 -2.25 8.74
CA SER A 82 0.16 -2.66 7.69
C SER A 82 -0.17 -2.06 6.32
N LEU A 83 -1.45 -1.87 6.00
CA LEU A 83 -1.87 -1.21 4.76
C LEU A 83 -1.53 0.28 4.79
N ASP A 84 -1.80 0.94 5.92
CA ASP A 84 -1.44 2.33 6.19
C ASP A 84 0.07 2.58 6.05
N ASP A 85 0.89 1.73 6.65
CA ASP A 85 2.37 1.79 6.55
C ASP A 85 2.86 1.79 5.09
N ILE A 86 2.18 1.09 4.17
CA ILE A 86 2.57 1.08 2.74
C ILE A 86 2.37 2.47 2.12
N LEU A 87 1.24 3.11 2.36
CA LEU A 87 0.95 4.47 1.86
C LEU A 87 1.89 5.49 2.46
N ASP A 88 2.10 5.44 3.77
CA ASP A 88 3.02 6.30 4.50
C ASP A 88 4.44 6.23 3.94
N LEU A 89 4.93 5.02 3.67
CA LEU A 89 6.27 4.80 3.12
C LEU A 89 6.38 5.27 1.67
N ILE A 90 5.35 5.09 0.84
CA ILE A 90 5.31 5.64 -0.52
C ILE A 90 5.38 7.17 -0.47
N TRP A 91 4.53 7.79 0.37
CA TRP A 91 4.52 9.23 0.55
C TRP A 91 5.87 9.73 1.10
N ALA A 92 6.39 9.13 2.16
CA ALA A 92 7.67 9.51 2.75
C ALA A 92 8.84 9.42 1.75
N ALA A 93 8.84 8.46 0.85
CA ALA A 93 9.83 8.36 -0.21
C ALA A 93 9.73 9.53 -1.19
N VAL A 94 8.53 9.86 -1.64
CA VAL A 94 8.28 10.96 -2.60
C VAL A 94 8.55 12.32 -1.95
N ASP A 95 8.14 12.55 -0.72
CA ASP A 95 8.44 13.78 0.03
C ASP A 95 9.95 14.01 0.14
N ARG A 96 10.74 12.96 0.43
CA ARG A 96 12.20 13.06 0.43
C ARG A 96 12.77 13.42 -0.94
N MET A 97 12.22 12.93 -2.04
CA MET A 97 12.64 13.32 -3.38
C MET A 97 12.43 14.82 -3.61
N VAL A 98 11.31 15.37 -3.13
CA VAL A 98 11.02 16.82 -3.19
C VAL A 98 11.99 17.61 -2.31
N VAL A 99 12.16 17.21 -1.05
CA VAL A 99 13.03 17.89 -0.07
C VAL A 99 14.47 17.92 -0.55
N PHE A 100 14.98 16.82 -1.10
CA PHE A 100 16.34 16.73 -1.63
C PHE A 100 16.47 17.29 -3.06
N LYS A 101 15.39 17.76 -3.66
CA LYS A 101 15.35 18.32 -5.02
C LYS A 101 15.99 17.38 -6.05
N LEU A 102 15.63 16.12 -5.99
CA LEU A 102 16.11 15.12 -6.94
C LEU A 102 15.63 15.49 -8.35
N THR A 103 16.46 15.23 -9.35
CA THR A 103 16.20 15.57 -10.75
C THR A 103 15.99 14.37 -11.65
N GLU A 104 16.31 13.17 -11.16
CA GLU A 104 16.18 11.92 -11.91
C GLU A 104 16.03 10.73 -10.96
N ALA A 105 15.47 9.65 -11.47
CA ALA A 105 15.43 8.36 -10.79
C ALA A 105 16.48 7.41 -11.38
N THR A 106 17.09 6.60 -10.53
CA THR A 106 17.99 5.54 -11.01
C THR A 106 17.18 4.39 -11.63
N LYS A 107 17.83 3.59 -12.47
CA LYS A 107 17.19 2.40 -13.10
C LYS A 107 16.70 1.41 -12.03
N GLU A 108 17.45 1.24 -10.97
CA GLU A 108 17.13 0.36 -9.86
C GLU A 108 15.92 0.88 -9.09
N ALA A 109 15.83 2.18 -8.85
CA ALA A 109 14.67 2.80 -8.19
C ALA A 109 13.39 2.65 -9.03
N ILE A 110 13.48 2.84 -10.35
CA ILE A 110 12.36 2.58 -11.28
C ILE A 110 11.95 1.10 -11.24
N ALA A 111 12.93 0.18 -11.22
CA ALA A 111 12.64 -1.25 -11.14
C ALA A 111 11.94 -1.62 -9.82
N MET A 112 12.41 -1.07 -8.68
CA MET A 112 11.75 -1.29 -7.38
C MET A 112 10.32 -0.74 -7.36
N ALA A 113 10.07 0.44 -7.93
CA ALA A 113 8.72 1.01 -8.01
C ALA A 113 7.77 0.13 -8.82
N LYS A 114 8.23 -0.47 -9.93
CA LYS A 114 7.43 -1.42 -10.73
C LYS A 114 7.12 -2.71 -9.98
N GLU A 115 8.09 -3.26 -9.26
CA GLU A 115 7.84 -4.45 -8.43
C GLU A 115 6.90 -4.13 -7.26
N LEU A 116 7.01 -2.94 -6.66
CA LEU A 116 6.08 -2.48 -5.65
C LEU A 116 4.65 -2.38 -6.21
N GLN A 117 4.47 -1.80 -7.41
CA GLN A 117 3.17 -1.78 -8.08
C GLN A 117 2.61 -3.18 -8.26
N THR A 118 3.40 -4.12 -8.78
CA THR A 118 2.98 -5.51 -8.91
C THR A 118 2.58 -6.12 -7.57
N THR A 119 3.34 -5.82 -6.51
CA THR A 119 3.06 -6.31 -5.15
C THR A 119 1.73 -5.76 -4.61
N THR A 120 1.47 -4.45 -4.78
CA THR A 120 0.20 -3.84 -4.32
C THR A 120 -1.01 -4.37 -5.09
N GLU A 121 -0.88 -4.68 -6.38
CA GLU A 121 -1.92 -5.34 -7.17
C GLU A 121 -2.24 -6.75 -6.65
N VAL A 122 -1.21 -7.50 -6.21
CA VAL A 122 -1.39 -8.82 -5.60
C VAL A 122 -2.01 -8.70 -4.20
N ILE A 123 -1.62 -7.70 -3.40
CA ILE A 123 -2.24 -7.40 -2.11
C ILE A 123 -3.73 -7.11 -2.30
N HIS A 124 -4.10 -6.25 -3.25
CA HIS A 124 -5.51 -5.97 -3.53
C HIS A 124 -6.29 -7.24 -3.90
N LYS A 125 -5.72 -8.11 -4.75
CA LYS A 125 -6.35 -9.41 -5.08
C LYS A 125 -6.51 -10.30 -3.84
N ALA A 126 -5.52 -10.34 -2.94
CA ALA A 126 -5.60 -11.09 -1.70
C ALA A 126 -6.73 -10.58 -0.78
N ILE A 127 -6.83 -9.26 -0.61
CA ILE A 127 -7.89 -8.61 0.18
C ILE A 127 -9.26 -8.87 -0.44
N HIS A 128 -9.38 -8.78 -1.76
CA HIS A 128 -10.63 -9.08 -2.47
C HIS A 128 -11.07 -10.55 -2.24
N LYS A 129 -10.12 -11.50 -2.28
CA LYS A 129 -10.40 -12.91 -1.97
C LYS A 129 -10.72 -13.15 -0.50
N LEU A 130 -10.15 -12.37 0.41
CA LEU A 130 -10.50 -12.39 1.83
C LEU A 130 -11.95 -11.95 2.03
N LYS A 131 -12.40 -10.89 1.36
CA LYS A 131 -13.78 -10.43 1.33
C LYS A 131 -14.74 -11.51 0.81
N GLU A 132 -14.34 -12.25 -0.23
CA GLU A 132 -15.09 -13.37 -0.78
C GLU A 132 -15.00 -14.66 0.07
N LYS A 133 -14.24 -14.66 1.18
CA LYS A 133 -13.97 -15.82 2.04
C LYS A 133 -13.27 -17.00 1.33
N GLN A 134 -12.52 -16.70 0.27
CA GLN A 134 -11.76 -17.69 -0.51
C GLN A 134 -10.33 -17.84 0.04
N TYR A 135 -10.21 -18.39 1.24
CA TYR A 135 -8.98 -18.42 2.03
C TYR A 135 -7.81 -19.16 1.35
N SER A 136 -8.08 -20.20 0.55
CA SER A 136 -7.03 -20.90 -0.21
C SER A 136 -6.31 -19.97 -1.21
N HIS A 137 -7.07 -19.13 -1.92
CA HIS A 137 -6.50 -18.14 -2.83
C HIS A 137 -5.75 -17.03 -2.08
N VAL A 138 -6.23 -16.65 -0.88
CA VAL A 138 -5.49 -15.69 -0.03
C VAL A 138 -4.09 -16.22 0.27
N GLN A 139 -3.96 -17.51 0.64
CA GLN A 139 -2.66 -18.14 0.90
C GLN A 139 -1.75 -18.13 -0.33
N GLU A 140 -2.28 -18.43 -1.52
CA GLU A 140 -1.52 -18.36 -2.78
C GLU A 140 -0.97 -16.96 -3.04
N TYR A 141 -1.79 -15.92 -2.83
CA TYR A 141 -1.35 -14.54 -2.96
C TYR A 141 -0.32 -14.13 -1.90
N CYS A 142 -0.43 -14.60 -0.65
CA CYS A 142 0.57 -14.36 0.38
C CYS A 142 1.95 -14.95 -0.01
N ILE A 143 1.97 -16.14 -0.61
CA ILE A 143 3.20 -16.73 -1.15
C ILE A 143 3.79 -15.87 -2.27
N GLU A 144 2.95 -15.37 -3.17
CA GLU A 144 3.39 -14.50 -4.26
C GLU A 144 3.91 -13.16 -3.75
N ILE A 145 3.26 -12.54 -2.75
CA ILE A 145 3.72 -11.29 -2.10
C ILE A 145 5.12 -11.51 -1.52
N ASN A 146 5.35 -12.60 -0.80
CA ASN A 146 6.67 -12.92 -0.23
C ASN A 146 7.73 -13.12 -1.33
N ARG A 147 7.36 -13.73 -2.47
CA ARG A 147 8.26 -13.87 -3.63
C ARG A 147 8.64 -12.51 -4.21
N LEU A 148 7.69 -11.59 -4.32
CA LEU A 148 7.91 -10.24 -4.84
C LEU A 148 8.76 -9.40 -3.88
N GLU A 149 8.52 -9.50 -2.59
CA GLU A 149 9.34 -8.86 -1.54
C GLU A 149 10.82 -9.30 -1.67
N ASN A 150 11.08 -10.60 -1.74
CA ASN A 150 12.43 -11.13 -1.95
C ASN A 150 13.09 -10.64 -3.27
N LYS A 151 12.29 -10.31 -4.29
CA LYS A 151 12.79 -9.74 -5.55
C LYS A 151 13.20 -8.28 -5.37
N ILE A 152 12.38 -7.48 -4.69
CA ILE A 152 12.67 -6.07 -4.35
C ILE A 152 13.95 -6.00 -3.50
N ASP A 153 14.07 -6.86 -2.50
CA ASP A 153 15.23 -6.95 -1.63
C ASP A 153 16.53 -7.19 -2.41
N ARG A 154 16.49 -8.07 -3.42
CA ARG A 154 17.65 -8.31 -4.30
C ARG A 154 18.02 -7.08 -5.10
N ILE A 155 17.04 -6.40 -5.72
CA ILE A 155 17.29 -5.16 -6.47
C ILE A 155 17.92 -4.11 -5.55
N PHE A 156 17.39 -3.94 -4.33
CA PHE A 156 17.92 -3.01 -3.36
C PHE A 156 19.36 -3.31 -2.94
N ARG A 157 19.69 -4.58 -2.66
CA ARG A 157 21.05 -5.01 -2.29
C ARG A 157 22.04 -4.78 -3.42
N ASP A 158 21.66 -5.11 -4.67
CA ASP A 158 22.50 -4.92 -5.84
C ASP A 158 22.76 -3.42 -6.10
N ALA A 159 21.73 -2.59 -5.97
CA ALA A 159 21.84 -1.14 -6.04
C ALA A 159 22.81 -0.59 -4.98
N SER A 160 22.61 -0.97 -3.71
CA SER A 160 23.44 -0.53 -2.59
C SER A 160 24.91 -0.93 -2.75
N ALA A 161 25.17 -2.15 -3.24
CA ALA A 161 26.53 -2.62 -3.52
C ALA A 161 27.22 -1.83 -4.65
N SER A 162 26.46 -1.34 -5.62
CA SER A 162 26.99 -0.50 -6.71
C SER A 162 27.41 0.90 -6.26
N PHE A 163 26.68 1.47 -5.28
CA PHE A 163 27.03 2.78 -4.71
C PHE A 163 28.28 2.73 -3.82
N SER A 164 28.54 1.62 -3.15
CA SER A 164 29.73 1.46 -2.27
C SER A 164 31.05 1.34 -3.03
N LYS A 165 31.03 1.18 -4.35
CA LYS A 165 32.21 1.02 -5.21
C LYS A 165 32.65 2.30 -5.91
N LYS A 166 31.93 3.40 -5.70
CA LYS A 166 32.26 4.75 -6.20
C LYS A 166 32.80 5.63 -5.08
#